data_375ea376b9f45a2549492e550be343a5
#
_entry.id   375ea376b9f45a2549492e550be343a5
#
_cell.length_a   1.000
_cell.length_b   1.000
_cell.length_c   1.000
_cell.angle_alpha   90.00
_cell.angle_beta   90.00
_cell.angle_gamma   90.00
#
_symmetry.space_group_name_H-M   'P 1'
#
loop_
_entity.id
_entity.type
_entity.pdbx_description
1 polymer ?
#
loop_
_entity_poly.entity_id
_entity_poly.type
_entity_poly.pdbx_seq_one_letter_code
_entity_poly.pdbx_strand_id
1 'polypeptide(L)'
;VDAETSITIAGERDDYVSRGGHKLAGALDAFPSIVVEGRRALDAGASTGGFTDVLLKRNVGNVVAVDVGYGQMAWEIRNDPRVSVLDRTNVRHLTIEQIGDPVDLVVADLSFISLSLVLPALVSVTKTTADFLVMVKPQFEVGREKLGAGGVVRDPALRKSAVIEVAESAYDVGLGTLGITASPLPGPAGNVERHIRRSAGTPF
;
A
#
# COMPACT_ATOMS: atom_id res chain seq x y z
N VAL A 1 -23.92 16.02 -26.93
CA VAL A 1 -22.97 15.13 -27.59
C VAL A 1 -23.80 14.11 -28.33
N ASP A 2 -23.65 14.03 -29.65
CA ASP A 2 -24.41 13.13 -30.50
C ASP A 2 -23.86 11.69 -30.33
N ALA A 3 -24.73 10.66 -30.49
CA ALA A 3 -24.34 9.26 -30.32
C ALA A 3 -23.20 8.82 -31.27
N GLU A 4 -22.94 9.57 -32.33
CA GLU A 4 -21.88 9.34 -33.32
C GLU A 4 -20.61 10.17 -33.05
N THR A 5 -20.57 10.95 -31.97
CA THR A 5 -19.39 11.77 -31.66
C THR A 5 -18.23 10.87 -31.23
N SER A 6 -17.18 10.85 -32.03
CA SER A 6 -15.94 10.15 -31.69
C SER A 6 -15.24 10.87 -30.54
N ILE A 7 -15.09 10.19 -29.41
CA ILE A 7 -14.33 10.69 -28.27
C ILE A 7 -12.92 10.09 -28.36
N THR A 8 -11.93 10.94 -28.60
CA THR A 8 -10.53 10.54 -28.57
C THR A 8 -9.92 10.98 -27.23
N ILE A 9 -9.40 10.06 -26.46
CA ILE A 9 -8.63 10.37 -25.25
C ILE A 9 -7.23 10.80 -25.75
N ALA A 10 -6.95 12.10 -25.63
CA ALA A 10 -5.64 12.66 -25.94
C ALA A 10 -4.75 12.53 -24.69
N GLY A 11 -3.63 11.84 -24.82
CA GLY A 11 -2.61 11.66 -23.78
C GLY A 11 -1.89 10.33 -23.92
N GLU A 12 -0.66 10.26 -23.44
CA GLU A 12 0.04 8.99 -23.26
C GLU A 12 -0.76 8.15 -22.24
N ARG A 13 -0.90 6.84 -22.49
CA ARG A 13 -1.48 5.92 -21.48
C ARG A 13 -0.61 6.00 -20.25
N ASP A 14 -1.20 6.23 -19.11
CA ASP A 14 -0.50 6.10 -17.83
C ASP A 14 0.08 4.67 -17.75
N ASP A 15 1.31 4.56 -17.27
CA ASP A 15 1.99 3.28 -17.14
C ASP A 15 1.26 2.32 -16.17
N TYR A 16 0.40 2.84 -15.32
CA TYR A 16 -0.36 2.06 -14.33
C TYR A 16 -1.84 2.46 -14.32
N VAL A 17 -2.70 1.54 -13.89
CA VAL A 17 -4.17 1.77 -13.81
C VAL A 17 -4.56 2.92 -12.87
N SER A 18 -3.63 3.40 -12.03
CA SER A 18 -3.82 4.60 -11.22
C SER A 18 -2.49 5.20 -10.75
N ARG A 19 -2.53 6.46 -10.29
CA ARG A 19 -1.39 7.18 -9.70
C ARG A 19 -0.70 6.43 -8.55
N GLY A 20 -1.44 5.55 -7.85
CA GLY A 20 -0.88 4.68 -6.81
C GLY A 20 0.27 3.83 -7.33
N GLY A 21 0.18 3.35 -8.56
CA GLY A 21 1.24 2.54 -9.17
C GLY A 21 2.60 3.23 -9.17
N HIS A 22 2.68 4.50 -9.54
CA HIS A 22 3.95 5.24 -9.51
C HIS A 22 4.56 5.33 -8.10
N LYS A 23 3.72 5.39 -7.06
CA LYS A 23 4.19 5.42 -5.66
C LYS A 23 4.88 4.12 -5.29
N LEU A 24 4.25 2.98 -5.56
CA LEU A 24 4.85 1.67 -5.27
C LEU A 24 6.07 1.40 -6.15
N ALA A 25 6.01 1.73 -7.45
CA ALA A 25 7.14 1.55 -8.36
C ALA A 25 8.38 2.28 -7.84
N GLY A 26 8.25 3.58 -7.51
CA GLY A 26 9.37 4.35 -6.96
C GLY A 26 9.88 3.85 -5.61
N ALA A 27 8.99 3.30 -4.77
CA ALA A 27 9.42 2.70 -3.51
C ALA A 27 10.21 1.38 -3.73
N LEU A 28 9.77 0.53 -4.66
CA LEU A 28 10.50 -0.69 -5.02
C LEU A 28 11.85 -0.39 -5.70
N ASP A 29 11.93 0.71 -6.49
CA ASP A 29 13.20 1.16 -7.07
C ASP A 29 14.17 1.67 -6.00
N ALA A 30 13.65 2.30 -4.94
CA ALA A 30 14.46 2.73 -3.80
C ALA A 30 14.94 1.55 -2.94
N PHE A 31 14.25 0.41 -2.98
CA PHE A 31 14.59 -0.79 -2.22
C PHE A 31 14.76 -2.01 -3.14
N PRO A 32 15.79 -2.04 -4.00
CA PRO A 32 15.98 -3.07 -5.03
C PRO A 32 16.21 -4.48 -4.46
N SER A 33 16.47 -4.60 -3.18
CA SER A 33 16.59 -5.90 -2.49
C SER A 33 15.22 -6.53 -2.14
N ILE A 34 14.10 -5.82 -2.36
CA ILE A 34 12.76 -6.42 -2.29
C ILE A 34 12.51 -7.15 -3.62
N VAL A 35 12.58 -8.46 -3.59
CA VAL A 35 12.22 -9.29 -4.75
C VAL A 35 10.71 -9.44 -4.79
N VAL A 36 10.08 -9.14 -5.92
CA VAL A 36 8.63 -9.30 -6.14
C VAL A 36 8.33 -10.58 -6.92
N GLU A 37 9.21 -10.91 -7.87
CA GLU A 37 9.03 -12.04 -8.79
C GLU A 37 8.77 -13.36 -8.05
N GLY A 38 7.73 -14.06 -8.47
CA GLY A 38 7.33 -15.36 -7.96
C GLY A 38 6.73 -15.36 -6.55
N ARG A 39 6.75 -14.24 -5.83
CA ARG A 39 6.21 -14.14 -4.46
C ARG A 39 4.68 -14.13 -4.44
N ARG A 40 4.13 -14.54 -3.30
CA ARG A 40 2.75 -14.29 -2.91
C ARG A 40 2.68 -12.97 -2.14
N ALA A 41 1.93 -12.01 -2.65
CA ALA A 41 1.82 -10.68 -2.06
C ALA A 41 0.42 -10.38 -1.53
N LEU A 42 0.35 -9.53 -0.50
CA LEU A 42 -0.86 -8.88 -0.01
C LEU A 42 -0.81 -7.40 -0.41
N ASP A 43 -1.82 -6.92 -1.13
CA ASP A 43 -2.07 -5.50 -1.39
C ASP A 43 -3.19 -5.01 -0.47
N ALA A 44 -2.82 -4.30 0.59
CA ALA A 44 -3.73 -3.78 1.60
C ALA A 44 -4.15 -2.34 1.28
N GLY A 45 -5.43 -2.16 0.94
CA GLY A 45 -5.97 -0.91 0.39
C GLY A 45 -5.83 -0.85 -1.13
N ALA A 46 -6.22 -1.93 -1.81
CA ALA A 46 -5.98 -2.11 -3.24
C ALA A 46 -6.70 -1.09 -4.13
N SER A 47 -7.87 -0.56 -3.70
CA SER A 47 -8.63 0.47 -4.41
C SER A 47 -8.82 0.12 -5.90
N THR A 48 -8.34 0.96 -6.81
CA THR A 48 -8.41 0.74 -8.27
C THR A 48 -7.38 -0.27 -8.79
N GLY A 49 -6.48 -0.77 -7.96
CA GLY A 49 -5.50 -1.78 -8.33
C GLY A 49 -4.11 -1.26 -8.73
N GLY A 50 -3.80 0.01 -8.42
CA GLY A 50 -2.52 0.59 -8.82
C GLY A 50 -1.29 -0.13 -8.26
N PHE A 51 -1.32 -0.55 -6.99
CA PHE A 51 -0.25 -1.34 -6.39
C PHE A 51 -0.22 -2.76 -6.97
N THR A 52 -1.37 -3.40 -7.08
CA THR A 52 -1.50 -4.72 -7.71
C THR A 52 -0.94 -4.73 -9.14
N ASP A 53 -1.21 -3.70 -9.96
CA ASP A 53 -0.69 -3.56 -11.33
C ASP A 53 0.85 -3.55 -11.36
N VAL A 54 1.49 -2.80 -10.45
CA VAL A 54 2.95 -2.80 -10.31
C VAL A 54 3.48 -4.18 -9.97
N LEU A 55 2.84 -4.87 -9.02
CA LEU A 55 3.24 -6.22 -8.62
C LEU A 55 3.12 -7.20 -9.80
N LEU A 56 2.04 -7.12 -10.58
CA LEU A 56 1.82 -7.95 -11.77
C LEU A 56 2.88 -7.70 -12.83
N LYS A 57 3.24 -6.45 -13.09
CA LYS A 57 4.29 -6.05 -14.03
C LYS A 57 5.69 -6.46 -13.57
N ARG A 58 5.87 -6.70 -12.27
CA ARG A 58 7.11 -7.23 -11.68
C ARG A 58 7.06 -8.76 -11.48
N ASN A 59 6.19 -9.46 -12.20
CA ASN A 59 6.09 -10.93 -12.23
C ASN A 59 5.79 -11.56 -10.87
N VAL A 60 4.96 -10.92 -10.04
CA VAL A 60 4.47 -11.53 -8.80
C VAL A 60 3.78 -12.86 -9.10
N GLY A 61 3.95 -13.85 -8.22
CA GLY A 61 3.31 -15.15 -8.39
C GLY A 61 1.81 -15.12 -8.14
N ASN A 62 1.39 -14.43 -7.06
CA ASN A 62 -0.02 -14.23 -6.72
C ASN A 62 -0.19 -12.96 -5.88
N VAL A 63 -1.34 -12.28 -6.01
CA VAL A 63 -1.72 -11.13 -5.19
C VAL A 63 -3.08 -11.38 -4.54
N VAL A 64 -3.13 -11.22 -3.22
CA VAL A 64 -4.40 -11.05 -2.49
C VAL A 64 -4.62 -9.54 -2.31
N ALA A 65 -5.59 -9.00 -3.04
CA ALA A 65 -5.93 -7.58 -3.04
C ALA A 65 -7.13 -7.33 -2.12
N VAL A 66 -6.92 -6.57 -1.06
CA VAL A 66 -7.91 -6.34 0.00
C VAL A 66 -8.33 -4.89 0.07
N ASP A 67 -9.64 -4.63 0.04
CA ASP A 67 -10.19 -3.28 0.21
C ASP A 67 -11.54 -3.30 0.92
N VAL A 68 -11.83 -2.22 1.68
CA VAL A 68 -13.16 -2.00 2.28
C VAL A 68 -14.22 -1.59 1.26
N GLY A 69 -13.80 -1.05 0.12
CA GLY A 69 -14.64 -0.70 -1.02
C GLY A 69 -15.18 -1.94 -1.73
N TYR A 70 -15.98 -1.72 -2.74
CA TYR A 70 -16.56 -2.77 -3.57
C TYR A 70 -16.52 -2.39 -5.05
N GLY A 71 -16.00 -3.30 -5.87
CA GLY A 71 -16.01 -3.16 -7.33
C GLY A 71 -15.18 -1.97 -7.86
N GLN A 72 -14.20 -1.47 -7.10
CA GLN A 72 -13.37 -0.33 -7.48
C GLN A 72 -12.21 -0.74 -8.40
N MET A 73 -11.74 -1.98 -8.28
CA MET A 73 -10.57 -2.47 -9.00
C MET A 73 -10.82 -2.48 -10.51
N ALA A 74 -9.83 -1.99 -11.27
CA ALA A 74 -9.84 -2.01 -12.72
C ALA A 74 -10.09 -3.43 -13.26
N TRP A 75 -10.93 -3.53 -14.30
CA TRP A 75 -11.41 -4.80 -14.83
C TRP A 75 -10.26 -5.75 -15.23
N GLU A 76 -9.24 -5.22 -15.89
CA GLU A 76 -8.06 -5.98 -16.32
C GLU A 76 -7.26 -6.57 -15.15
N ILE A 77 -7.14 -5.82 -14.05
CA ILE A 77 -6.45 -6.28 -12.85
C ILE A 77 -7.28 -7.33 -12.13
N ARG A 78 -8.59 -7.07 -11.99
CA ARG A 78 -9.51 -7.98 -11.30
C ARG A 78 -9.60 -9.35 -11.96
N ASN A 79 -9.43 -9.42 -13.28
CA ASN A 79 -9.54 -10.66 -14.06
C ASN A 79 -8.18 -11.32 -14.35
N ASP A 80 -7.07 -10.79 -13.86
CA ASP A 80 -5.78 -11.49 -13.94
C ASP A 80 -5.83 -12.76 -13.06
N PRO A 81 -5.49 -13.95 -13.59
CA PRO A 81 -5.59 -15.21 -12.85
C PRO A 81 -4.70 -15.27 -11.60
N ARG A 82 -3.73 -14.37 -11.47
CA ARG A 82 -2.86 -14.25 -10.29
C ARG A 82 -3.50 -13.43 -9.17
N VAL A 83 -4.63 -12.76 -9.40
CA VAL A 83 -5.25 -11.81 -8.45
C VAL A 83 -6.47 -12.43 -7.79
N SER A 84 -6.49 -12.42 -6.46
CA SER A 84 -7.63 -12.76 -5.63
C SER A 84 -8.13 -11.49 -4.94
N VAL A 85 -9.34 -11.04 -5.22
CA VAL A 85 -9.89 -9.78 -4.69
C VAL A 85 -10.82 -10.06 -3.52
N LEU A 86 -10.54 -9.43 -2.38
CA LEU A 86 -11.36 -9.42 -1.18
C LEU A 86 -11.96 -8.02 -0.98
N ASP A 87 -13.07 -7.77 -1.66
CA ASP A 87 -13.88 -6.55 -1.50
C ASP A 87 -14.59 -6.54 -0.12
N ARG A 88 -14.99 -5.36 0.37
CA ARG A 88 -15.71 -5.14 1.64
C ARG A 88 -15.01 -5.77 2.85
N THR A 89 -13.69 -5.85 2.79
CA THR A 89 -12.87 -6.50 3.81
C THR A 89 -12.01 -5.46 4.52
N ASN A 90 -12.21 -5.35 5.84
CA ASN A 90 -11.38 -4.46 6.65
C ASN A 90 -10.09 -5.17 7.04
N VAL A 91 -8.96 -4.65 6.58
CA VAL A 91 -7.61 -5.18 6.84
C VAL A 91 -7.32 -5.36 8.34
N ARG A 92 -7.91 -4.52 9.21
CA ARG A 92 -7.76 -4.65 10.67
C ARG A 92 -8.21 -6.00 11.23
N HIS A 93 -9.10 -6.68 10.53
CA HIS A 93 -9.68 -7.96 10.94
C HIS A 93 -9.34 -9.10 9.97
N LEU A 94 -8.33 -8.89 9.13
CA LEU A 94 -7.91 -9.88 8.15
C LEU A 94 -7.34 -11.11 8.87
N THR A 95 -7.74 -12.29 8.41
CA THR A 95 -7.31 -13.57 8.96
C THR A 95 -6.70 -14.48 7.89
N ILE A 96 -5.94 -15.48 8.34
CA ILE A 96 -5.31 -16.44 7.43
C ILE A 96 -6.34 -17.26 6.65
N GLU A 97 -7.49 -17.56 7.25
CA GLU A 97 -8.57 -18.31 6.61
C GLU A 97 -9.17 -17.55 5.42
N GLN A 98 -9.18 -16.22 5.48
CA GLN A 98 -9.67 -15.38 4.39
C GLN A 98 -8.70 -15.32 3.20
N ILE A 99 -7.40 -15.37 3.47
CA ILE A 99 -6.38 -15.26 2.41
C ILE A 99 -5.83 -16.63 1.95
N GLY A 100 -6.08 -17.69 2.73
CA GLY A 100 -5.62 -19.07 2.47
C GLY A 100 -4.22 -19.34 3.02
N ASP A 101 -3.17 -18.93 2.30
CA ASP A 101 -1.78 -19.16 2.68
C ASP A 101 -1.07 -17.89 3.11
N PRO A 102 -0.06 -17.96 4.00
CA PRO A 102 0.75 -16.81 4.40
C PRO A 102 1.47 -16.16 3.21
N VAL A 103 1.56 -14.82 3.21
CA VAL A 103 2.20 -14.06 2.15
C VAL A 103 3.69 -13.79 2.42
N ASP A 104 4.46 -13.58 1.35
CA ASP A 104 5.89 -13.27 1.38
C ASP A 104 6.17 -11.76 1.35
N LEU A 105 5.20 -10.99 0.88
CA LEU A 105 5.32 -9.53 0.70
C LEU A 105 4.01 -8.87 1.06
N VAL A 106 4.08 -7.81 1.87
CA VAL A 106 2.95 -6.90 2.12
C VAL A 106 3.27 -5.54 1.53
N VAL A 107 2.38 -5.04 0.68
CA VAL A 107 2.33 -3.64 0.27
C VAL A 107 1.05 -3.01 0.83
N ALA A 108 1.11 -1.75 1.28
CA ALA A 108 -0.06 -1.11 1.88
C ALA A 108 -0.14 0.38 1.55
N ASP A 109 -1.30 0.80 1.02
CA ASP A 109 -1.68 2.19 0.75
C ASP A 109 -3.04 2.50 1.39
N LEU A 110 -3.10 2.45 2.72
CA LEU A 110 -4.34 2.59 3.48
C LEU A 110 -4.71 4.06 3.70
N SER A 111 -6.01 4.34 3.77
CA SER A 111 -6.56 5.66 4.07
C SER A 111 -7.56 5.60 5.21
N PHE A 112 -7.64 6.70 5.98
CA PHE A 112 -8.59 6.89 7.09
C PHE A 112 -8.41 5.93 8.27
N ILE A 113 -7.25 5.32 8.39
CA ILE A 113 -6.86 4.43 9.49
C ILE A 113 -5.37 4.60 9.78
N SER A 114 -4.96 4.54 11.05
CA SER A 114 -3.55 4.47 11.41
C SER A 114 -2.98 3.09 11.13
N LEU A 115 -1.75 3.03 10.66
CA LEU A 115 -1.02 1.78 10.42
C LEU A 115 -0.84 0.97 11.71
N SER A 116 -0.68 1.63 12.86
CA SER A 116 -0.56 0.95 14.16
C SER A 116 -1.73 0.00 14.46
N LEU A 117 -2.93 0.33 13.97
CA LEU A 117 -4.13 -0.48 14.18
C LEU A 117 -4.23 -1.70 13.27
N VAL A 118 -3.52 -1.70 12.15
CA VAL A 118 -3.59 -2.78 11.14
C VAL A 118 -2.36 -3.67 11.11
N LEU A 119 -1.21 -3.18 11.57
CA LEU A 119 0.04 -3.94 11.59
C LEU A 119 -0.09 -5.32 12.28
N PRO A 120 -0.77 -5.49 13.43
CA PRO A 120 -0.94 -6.82 14.03
C PRO A 120 -1.65 -7.81 13.11
N ALA A 121 -2.70 -7.38 12.40
CA ALA A 121 -3.42 -8.24 11.47
C ALA A 121 -2.57 -8.55 10.22
N LEU A 122 -1.83 -7.58 9.70
CA LEU A 122 -0.92 -7.82 8.57
C LEU A 122 0.16 -8.84 8.92
N VAL A 123 0.75 -8.75 10.12
CA VAL A 123 1.78 -9.71 10.59
C VAL A 123 1.20 -11.11 10.75
N SER A 124 -0.03 -11.23 11.26
CA SER A 124 -0.66 -12.54 11.51
C SER A 124 -0.90 -13.38 10.25
N VAL A 125 -0.89 -12.73 9.06
CA VAL A 125 -1.14 -13.38 7.77
C VAL A 125 0.12 -13.49 6.91
N THR A 126 1.31 -13.27 7.48
CA THR A 126 2.58 -13.31 6.76
C THR A 126 3.49 -14.44 7.21
N LYS A 127 4.42 -14.80 6.35
CA LYS A 127 5.56 -15.65 6.74
C LYS A 127 6.51 -14.88 7.66
N THR A 128 7.26 -15.59 8.48
CA THR A 128 8.26 -15.02 9.38
C THR A 128 9.42 -14.30 8.69
N THR A 129 9.56 -14.46 7.38
CA THR A 129 10.59 -13.83 6.54
C THR A 129 10.01 -12.81 5.57
N ALA A 130 8.76 -12.41 5.76
CA ALA A 130 8.08 -11.51 4.83
C ALA A 130 8.68 -10.10 4.85
N ASP A 131 8.74 -9.50 3.66
CA ASP A 131 9.00 -8.07 3.52
C ASP A 131 7.70 -7.26 3.61
N PHE A 132 7.79 -6.08 4.19
CA PHE A 132 6.71 -5.10 4.25
C PHE A 132 7.15 -3.81 3.61
N LEU A 133 6.33 -3.25 2.73
CA LEU A 133 6.51 -1.94 2.13
C LEU A 133 5.22 -1.14 2.32
N VAL A 134 5.14 -0.43 3.44
CA VAL A 134 3.91 0.26 3.87
C VAL A 134 4.04 1.77 3.71
N MET A 135 2.98 2.41 3.24
CA MET A 135 2.93 3.85 3.07
C MET A 135 2.42 4.53 4.33
N VAL A 136 3.28 5.34 4.95
CA VAL A 136 2.89 6.23 6.05
C VAL A 136 2.29 7.50 5.48
N LYS A 137 1.06 7.79 5.88
CA LYS A 137 0.32 8.99 5.54
C LYS A 137 0.15 9.83 6.81
N PRO A 138 0.94 10.88 7.02
CA PRO A 138 0.94 11.64 8.27
C PRO A 138 -0.44 12.11 8.69
N GLN A 139 -1.32 12.43 7.74
CA GLN A 139 -2.69 12.89 8.01
C GLN A 139 -3.59 11.84 8.68
N PHE A 140 -3.22 10.57 8.66
CA PHE A 140 -3.95 9.47 9.32
C PHE A 140 -3.24 8.93 10.55
N GLU A 141 -2.03 9.41 10.82
CA GLU A 141 -1.24 9.02 12.00
C GLU A 141 -1.30 10.09 13.10
N VAL A 142 -1.23 11.39 12.74
CA VAL A 142 -1.37 12.47 13.72
C VAL A 142 -2.84 12.66 14.11
N GLY A 143 -3.10 13.13 15.33
CA GLY A 143 -4.46 13.47 15.77
C GLY A 143 -5.12 14.55 14.90
N ARG A 144 -6.45 14.52 14.82
CA ARG A 144 -7.24 15.47 13.99
C ARG A 144 -6.97 16.91 14.33
N GLU A 145 -6.66 17.22 15.59
CA GLU A 145 -6.31 18.55 16.11
C GLU A 145 -4.99 19.10 15.55
N LYS A 146 -4.13 18.25 14.99
CA LYS A 146 -2.86 18.62 14.37
C LYS A 146 -2.94 18.79 12.85
N LEU A 147 -4.13 18.60 12.26
CA LEU A 147 -4.35 18.77 10.83
C LEU A 147 -4.51 20.26 10.50
N GLY A 148 -3.77 20.72 9.50
CA GLY A 148 -3.96 22.03 8.92
C GLY A 148 -5.17 22.10 7.97
N ALA A 149 -5.41 23.27 7.40
CA ALA A 149 -6.47 23.49 6.42
C ALA A 149 -6.36 22.47 5.27
N GLY A 150 -7.49 21.86 4.91
CA GLY A 150 -7.58 20.83 3.89
C GLY A 150 -7.04 19.46 4.32
N GLY A 151 -6.84 19.21 5.63
CA GLY A 151 -6.33 17.93 6.14
C GLY A 151 -4.84 17.68 5.84
N VAL A 152 -4.07 18.77 5.62
CA VAL A 152 -2.65 18.66 5.26
C VAL A 152 -1.75 18.88 6.47
N VAL A 153 -0.86 17.94 6.73
CA VAL A 153 0.20 18.04 7.74
C VAL A 153 1.37 18.82 7.14
N ARG A 154 1.48 20.13 7.47
CA ARG A 154 2.55 20.99 6.93
C ARG A 154 3.82 21.00 7.77
N ASP A 155 3.68 20.79 9.08
CA ASP A 155 4.81 20.78 10.00
C ASP A 155 5.72 19.57 9.77
N PRO A 156 7.01 19.79 9.43
CA PRO A 156 7.96 18.71 9.24
C PRO A 156 8.18 17.85 10.50
N ALA A 157 8.05 18.46 11.70
CA ALA A 157 8.20 17.72 12.96
C ALA A 157 7.06 16.71 13.15
N LEU A 158 5.82 17.09 12.82
CA LEU A 158 4.67 16.17 12.86
C LEU A 158 4.79 15.05 11.82
N ARG A 159 5.30 15.34 10.61
CA ARG A 159 5.58 14.31 9.61
C ARG A 159 6.62 13.30 10.08
N LYS A 160 7.68 13.80 10.76
CA LYS A 160 8.72 12.96 11.35
C LYS A 160 8.15 12.10 12.48
N SER A 161 7.37 12.70 13.39
CA SER A 161 6.70 11.99 14.49
C SER A 161 5.83 10.85 13.98
N ALA A 162 4.97 11.11 12.97
CA ALA A 162 4.13 10.08 12.36
C ALA A 162 4.92 8.85 11.86
N VAL A 163 6.07 9.10 11.21
CA VAL A 163 6.95 8.02 10.74
C VAL A 163 7.56 7.24 11.90
N ILE A 164 8.00 7.94 12.95
CA ILE A 164 8.58 7.30 14.15
C ILE A 164 7.53 6.47 14.87
N GLU A 165 6.34 6.99 15.11
CA GLU A 165 5.24 6.30 15.79
C GLU A 165 4.83 5.01 15.07
N VAL A 166 4.75 5.04 13.73
CA VAL A 166 4.53 3.84 12.92
C VAL A 166 5.72 2.88 13.04
N ALA A 167 6.94 3.40 13.08
CA ALA A 167 8.14 2.62 13.24
C ALA A 167 8.19 1.87 14.57
N GLU A 168 7.83 2.53 15.65
CA GLU A 168 7.73 1.96 16.99
C GLU A 168 6.61 0.91 17.07
N SER A 169 5.39 1.25 16.59
CA SER A 169 4.28 0.31 16.55
C SER A 169 4.58 -0.97 15.77
N ALA A 170 5.37 -0.87 14.71
CA ALA A 170 5.76 -2.04 13.95
C ALA A 170 6.84 -2.86 14.68
N TYR A 171 7.76 -2.20 15.41
CA TYR A 171 8.73 -2.89 16.26
C TYR A 171 8.02 -3.72 17.34
N ASP A 172 6.97 -3.19 17.97
CA ASP A 172 6.18 -3.87 18.98
C ASP A 172 5.52 -5.16 18.49
N VAL A 173 5.31 -5.29 17.18
CA VAL A 173 4.78 -6.51 16.53
C VAL A 173 5.86 -7.34 15.83
N GLY A 174 7.15 -7.09 16.13
CA GLY A 174 8.27 -7.88 15.65
C GLY A 174 8.80 -7.53 14.26
N LEU A 175 8.49 -6.33 13.76
CA LEU A 175 8.99 -5.87 12.46
C LEU A 175 10.17 -4.89 12.60
N GLY A 176 11.34 -5.27 12.13
CA GLY A 176 12.51 -4.40 12.04
C GLY A 176 12.41 -3.37 10.90
N THR A 177 12.82 -2.11 11.11
CA THR A 177 12.89 -1.09 10.05
C THR A 177 14.20 -1.21 9.27
N LEU A 178 14.11 -1.45 7.96
CA LEU A 178 15.26 -1.57 7.06
C LEU A 178 15.54 -0.30 6.25
N GLY A 179 14.56 0.59 6.13
CA GLY A 179 14.73 1.85 5.41
C GLY A 179 13.45 2.66 5.29
N ILE A 180 13.62 3.93 4.94
CA ILE A 180 12.53 4.88 4.72
C ILE A 180 12.84 5.65 3.44
N THR A 181 11.86 5.77 2.54
CA THR A 181 11.96 6.60 1.34
C THR A 181 10.77 7.53 1.19
N ALA A 182 10.96 8.68 0.53
CA ALA A 182 9.86 9.55 0.17
C ALA A 182 9.03 8.92 -0.96
N SER A 183 7.71 9.09 -0.92
CA SER A 183 6.87 8.78 -2.06
C SER A 183 7.22 9.72 -3.22
N PRO A 184 7.36 9.23 -4.47
CA PRO A 184 7.63 10.09 -5.62
C PRO A 184 6.46 11.04 -5.93
N LEU A 185 5.26 10.71 -5.47
CA LEU A 185 4.08 11.54 -5.61
C LEU A 185 3.49 11.89 -4.24
N PRO A 186 3.04 13.15 -4.07
CA PRO A 186 2.28 13.51 -2.87
C PRO A 186 0.88 12.90 -2.91
N GLY A 187 0.24 12.85 -1.73
CA GLY A 187 -1.19 12.55 -1.62
C GLY A 187 -2.05 13.58 -2.38
N PRO A 188 -3.32 13.26 -2.68
CA PRO A 188 -4.21 14.14 -3.47
C PRO A 188 -4.36 15.54 -2.92
N ALA A 189 -4.33 15.71 -1.59
CA ALA A 189 -4.40 17.02 -0.93
C ALA A 189 -3.01 17.69 -0.74
N GLY A 190 -1.92 17.07 -1.22
CA GLY A 190 -0.56 17.59 -1.10
C GLY A 190 0.20 17.11 0.15
N ASN A 191 -0.30 16.09 0.86
CA ASN A 191 0.44 15.49 1.96
C ASN A 191 1.71 14.80 1.47
N VAL A 192 2.82 14.99 2.20
CA VAL A 192 4.09 14.30 1.93
C VAL A 192 4.03 12.92 2.58
N GLU A 193 3.94 11.91 1.76
CA GLU A 193 3.85 10.51 2.17
C GLU A 193 5.22 9.82 2.08
N ARG A 194 5.43 8.76 2.86
CA ARG A 194 6.69 8.02 2.90
C ARG A 194 6.43 6.52 2.93
N HIS A 195 7.28 5.75 2.26
CA HIS A 195 7.30 4.29 2.39
C HIS A 195 8.31 3.89 3.46
N ILE A 196 7.89 2.98 4.34
CA ILE A 196 8.79 2.29 5.27
C ILE A 196 8.94 0.85 4.82
N ARG A 197 10.20 0.44 4.62
CA ARG A 197 10.55 -0.95 4.41
C ARG A 197 10.79 -1.63 5.76
N ARG A 198 10.18 -2.80 5.94
CA ARG A 198 10.28 -3.62 7.13
C ARG A 198 10.47 -5.09 6.77
N SER A 199 11.03 -5.86 7.70
CA SER A 199 11.10 -7.31 7.57
C SER A 199 10.71 -7.97 8.88
N ALA A 200 9.95 -9.05 8.79
CA ALA A 200 9.67 -9.93 9.90
C ALA A 200 10.94 -10.76 10.21
N GLY A 201 11.23 -10.95 11.50
CA GLY A 201 12.34 -11.81 11.93
C GLY A 201 13.75 -11.19 11.90
N THR A 202 13.90 -9.89 11.68
CA THR A 202 15.18 -9.21 11.82
C THR A 202 15.23 -8.50 13.18
N PRO A 203 15.94 -9.04 14.19
CA PRO A 203 16.31 -8.26 15.36
C PRO A 203 17.32 -7.19 14.95
N PHE A 204 17.35 -6.07 15.67
CA PHE A 204 18.38 -5.03 15.55
C PHE A 204 19.74 -5.55 15.97
#